data_a9df76da71dad7b18ef612f8925d1587
#
_entry.id   a9df76da71dad7b18ef612f8925d1587
#
_cell.length_a   1.000
_cell.length_b   1.000
_cell.length_c   1.000
_cell.angle_alpha   90.00
_cell.angle_beta   90.00
_cell.angle_gamma   90.00
#
_symmetry.space_group_name_H-M   'P 1'
#
loop_
_entity.id
_entity.type
_entity.pdbx_description
1 polymer ?
#
loop_
_entity_poly.entity_id
_entity_poly.type
_entity_poly.pdbx_seq_one_letter_code
_entity_poly.pdbx_strand_id
1 'polypeptide(L)'
;ARPMPTVVFVRHAQSEYNAARVIQGQIDCPLDDVGRAQIARAAPVVARHHADARAVYASDLARARDTARAIARAIGTPPIIEDARVRERHLGALQGMPARDVSRAAPEARAAWKSRDMDARVPGGGETYRELDARVRSFFRSLIAEYEDGDKVICVTHGGVLGWLRRRGANGDEKKLCAMRRGVGNLAECVVRVNAADDGAWRCAYETWACGKFLEETALAADDV
;
A
#
# COMPACT_ATOMS: atom_id res chain seq x y z
N ALA A 1 -3.32 20.29 -18.10
CA ALA A 1 -3.59 19.14 -17.22
C ALA A 1 -4.25 19.65 -15.93
N ARG A 2 -5.31 19.00 -15.43
CA ARG A 2 -5.93 19.36 -14.15
C ARG A 2 -4.93 19.06 -13.03
N PRO A 3 -4.68 19.99 -12.13
CA PRO A 3 -3.79 19.77 -10.99
C PRO A 3 -4.34 18.65 -10.10
N MET A 4 -3.45 17.92 -9.42
CA MET A 4 -3.80 16.68 -8.74
C MET A 4 -3.15 16.58 -7.37
N PRO A 5 -3.80 15.95 -6.38
CA PRO A 5 -3.24 15.81 -5.06
C PRO A 5 -2.00 14.90 -5.05
N THR A 6 -1.15 15.10 -4.07
CA THR A 6 -0.09 14.17 -3.71
C THR A 6 -0.65 13.08 -2.79
N VAL A 7 -0.42 11.82 -3.14
CA VAL A 7 -0.82 10.68 -2.31
C VAL A 7 0.41 10.01 -1.71
N VAL A 8 0.48 10.00 -0.40
CA VAL A 8 1.51 9.31 0.38
C VAL A 8 1.01 7.92 0.75
N PHE A 9 1.43 6.92 -0.01
CA PHE A 9 1.09 5.54 0.31
C PHE A 9 2.03 4.99 1.36
N VAL A 10 1.46 4.39 2.41
CA VAL A 10 2.20 3.73 3.49
C VAL A 10 1.74 2.28 3.58
N ARG A 11 2.67 1.33 3.55
CA ARG A 11 2.33 -0.04 3.87
C ARG A 11 2.02 -0.17 5.36
N HIS A 12 0.97 -0.93 5.71
CA HIS A 12 0.64 -1.21 7.10
C HIS A 12 1.84 -1.78 7.89
N ALA A 13 1.88 -1.58 9.20
CA ALA A 13 2.88 -2.14 10.11
C ALA A 13 2.79 -3.68 10.18
N GLN A 14 3.74 -4.33 10.83
CA GLN A 14 3.78 -5.80 10.90
C GLN A 14 2.51 -6.36 11.53
N SER A 15 1.93 -7.36 10.88
CA SER A 15 0.79 -8.15 11.37
C SER A 15 1.26 -9.52 11.83
N GLU A 16 0.43 -10.22 12.62
CA GLU A 16 0.69 -11.60 13.06
C GLU A 16 1.02 -12.52 11.87
N TYR A 17 0.30 -12.37 10.74
CA TYR A 17 0.57 -13.17 9.54
C TYR A 17 1.87 -12.75 8.83
N ASN A 18 2.30 -11.50 8.92
CA ASN A 18 3.64 -11.14 8.44
C ASN A 18 4.72 -11.86 9.25
N ALA A 19 4.63 -11.85 10.57
CA ALA A 19 5.55 -12.54 11.47
C ALA A 19 5.57 -14.05 11.21
N ALA A 20 4.40 -14.67 11.06
CA ALA A 20 4.24 -16.08 10.78
C ALA A 20 4.56 -16.48 9.32
N ARG A 21 4.85 -15.52 8.44
CA ARG A 21 5.05 -15.72 6.99
C ARG A 21 3.88 -16.44 6.32
N VAL A 22 2.65 -16.06 6.69
CA VAL A 22 1.40 -16.56 6.14
C VAL A 22 0.87 -15.57 5.09
N ILE A 23 0.36 -16.09 3.97
CA ILE A 23 -0.28 -15.30 2.92
C ILE A 23 -1.60 -14.72 3.46
N GLN A 24 -1.72 -13.42 3.51
CA GLN A 24 -2.88 -12.76 4.11
C GLN A 24 -4.03 -12.55 3.14
N GLY A 25 -3.74 -11.92 1.98
CA GLY A 25 -4.79 -11.42 1.11
C GLY A 25 -5.76 -10.52 1.89
N GLN A 26 -7.05 -10.83 1.83
CA GLN A 26 -8.09 -10.08 2.53
C GLN A 26 -8.56 -10.73 3.86
N ILE A 27 -7.87 -11.78 4.34
CA ILE A 27 -8.10 -12.23 5.72
C ILE A 27 -7.77 -11.08 6.67
N ASP A 28 -8.70 -10.80 7.57
CA ASP A 28 -8.51 -9.78 8.58
C ASP A 28 -7.63 -10.33 9.71
N CYS A 29 -6.49 -9.69 9.89
CA CYS A 29 -5.45 -10.09 10.82
C CYS A 29 -4.91 -8.84 11.50
N PRO A 30 -4.81 -8.82 12.84
CA PRO A 30 -4.36 -7.65 13.58
C PRO A 30 -2.85 -7.42 13.44
N LEU A 31 -2.40 -6.26 13.90
CA LEU A 31 -0.98 -6.00 14.15
C LEU A 31 -0.50 -6.88 15.30
N ASP A 32 0.74 -7.37 15.19
CA ASP A 32 1.44 -7.99 16.32
C ASP A 32 2.10 -6.92 17.23
N ASP A 33 2.77 -7.36 18.29
CA ASP A 33 3.44 -6.44 19.22
C ASP A 33 4.58 -5.65 18.54
N VAL A 34 5.29 -6.30 17.62
CA VAL A 34 6.34 -5.65 16.83
C VAL A 34 5.73 -4.57 15.94
N GLY A 35 4.61 -4.86 15.26
CA GLY A 35 3.91 -3.87 14.44
C GLY A 35 3.38 -2.69 15.25
N ARG A 36 2.86 -2.93 16.44
CA ARG A 36 2.45 -1.88 17.37
C ARG A 36 3.63 -1.00 17.80
N ALA A 37 4.78 -1.61 18.10
CA ALA A 37 5.99 -0.87 18.42
C ALA A 37 6.57 -0.12 17.21
N GLN A 38 6.53 -0.72 16.01
CA GLN A 38 6.93 -0.05 14.77
C GLN A 38 6.15 1.23 14.53
N ILE A 39 4.80 1.18 14.62
CA ILE A 39 3.98 2.35 14.35
C ILE A 39 4.08 3.40 15.44
N ALA A 40 4.24 3.01 16.71
CA ALA A 40 4.44 3.96 17.80
C ALA A 40 5.69 4.83 17.58
N ARG A 41 6.75 4.26 17.01
CA ARG A 41 7.98 4.99 16.65
C ARG A 41 7.83 5.77 15.35
N ALA A 42 7.22 5.17 14.33
CA ALA A 42 7.14 5.77 13.00
C ALA A 42 6.09 6.90 12.90
N ALA A 43 4.99 6.84 13.64
CA ALA A 43 3.91 7.82 13.52
C ALA A 43 4.36 9.28 13.78
N PRO A 44 5.22 9.59 14.78
CA PRO A 44 5.77 10.94 14.94
C PRO A 44 6.63 11.40 13.75
N VAL A 45 7.36 10.47 13.12
CA VAL A 45 8.18 10.78 11.93
C VAL A 45 7.26 11.09 10.75
N VAL A 46 6.22 10.26 10.51
CA VAL A 46 5.19 10.54 9.49
C VAL A 46 4.56 11.90 9.72
N ALA A 47 4.22 12.25 10.97
CA ALA A 47 3.64 13.53 11.31
C ALA A 47 4.57 14.72 10.98
N ARG A 48 5.88 14.60 11.23
CA ARG A 48 6.83 15.67 10.88
C ARG A 48 6.91 15.91 9.37
N HIS A 49 6.85 14.85 8.57
CA HIS A 49 6.98 14.95 7.10
C HIS A 49 5.67 15.28 6.39
N HIS A 50 4.52 14.99 7.03
CA HIS A 50 3.21 15.07 6.39
C HIS A 50 2.15 15.72 7.30
N ALA A 51 2.57 16.71 8.11
CA ALA A 51 1.67 17.47 9.00
C ALA A 51 0.54 18.19 8.25
N ASP A 52 0.76 18.46 6.96
CA ASP A 52 -0.16 19.15 6.05
C ASP A 52 -1.16 18.18 5.37
N ALA A 53 -1.17 16.90 5.74
CA ALA A 53 -2.12 15.95 5.17
C ALA A 53 -3.57 16.30 5.54
N ARG A 54 -4.42 16.44 4.52
CA ARG A 54 -5.85 16.81 4.64
C ARG A 54 -6.70 15.66 5.17
N ALA A 55 -6.31 14.43 4.87
CA ALA A 55 -7.01 13.21 5.32
C ALA A 55 -6.07 12.01 5.36
N VAL A 56 -6.46 10.99 6.11
CA VAL A 56 -5.83 9.68 6.13
C VAL A 56 -6.84 8.64 5.62
N TYR A 57 -6.62 8.14 4.42
CA TYR A 57 -7.33 6.99 3.89
C TYR A 57 -6.69 5.71 4.40
N ALA A 58 -7.49 4.69 4.59
CA ALA A 58 -7.02 3.36 4.98
C ALA A 58 -7.84 2.26 4.33
N SER A 59 -7.18 1.15 4.00
CA SER A 59 -7.92 -0.11 3.88
C SER A 59 -8.64 -0.40 5.20
N ASP A 60 -9.85 -0.89 5.11
CA ASP A 60 -10.70 -1.27 6.25
C ASP A 60 -10.26 -2.57 6.94
N LEU A 61 -9.20 -3.24 6.46
CA LEU A 61 -8.57 -4.36 7.16
C LEU A 61 -7.81 -3.87 8.40
N ALA A 62 -7.99 -4.56 9.53
CA ALA A 62 -7.54 -4.15 10.87
C ALA A 62 -6.09 -3.64 10.90
N ARG A 63 -5.15 -4.37 10.30
CA ARG A 63 -3.74 -3.99 10.24
C ARG A 63 -3.48 -2.62 9.58
N ALA A 64 -4.22 -2.29 8.52
CA ALA A 64 -4.09 -1.00 7.84
C ALA A 64 -4.84 0.10 8.60
N ARG A 65 -6.05 -0.18 9.06
CA ARG A 65 -6.86 0.73 9.87
C ARG A 65 -6.15 1.16 11.15
N ASP A 66 -5.55 0.21 11.89
CA ASP A 66 -4.88 0.52 13.14
C ASP A 66 -3.57 1.29 12.91
N THR A 67 -2.86 0.99 11.82
CA THR A 67 -1.73 1.80 11.37
C THR A 67 -2.16 3.24 11.05
N ALA A 68 -3.25 3.41 10.30
CA ALA A 68 -3.77 4.73 9.94
C ALA A 68 -4.23 5.54 11.15
N ARG A 69 -4.88 4.89 12.12
CA ARG A 69 -5.31 5.55 13.37
C ARG A 69 -4.15 6.13 14.16
N ALA A 70 -3.05 5.40 14.23
CA ALA A 70 -1.86 5.89 14.92
C ALA A 70 -1.23 7.09 14.19
N ILE A 71 -1.12 7.03 12.85
CA ILE A 71 -0.64 8.13 12.02
C ILE A 71 -1.53 9.37 12.18
N ALA A 72 -2.86 9.21 12.04
CA ALA A 72 -3.79 10.32 12.15
C ALA A 72 -3.72 11.02 13.51
N ARG A 73 -3.61 10.27 14.61
CA ARG A 73 -3.41 10.84 15.94
C ARG A 73 -2.13 11.66 16.04
N ALA A 74 -1.04 11.19 15.45
CA ALA A 74 0.25 11.89 15.51
C ALA A 74 0.25 13.19 14.69
N ILE A 75 -0.52 13.25 13.59
CA ILE A 75 -0.67 14.45 12.75
C ILE A 75 -1.59 15.50 13.39
N GLY A 76 -2.48 15.10 14.29
CA GLY A 76 -3.46 15.99 14.89
C GLY A 76 -4.90 15.68 14.47
N THR A 77 -5.17 14.41 14.25
CA THR A 77 -6.51 13.87 13.99
C THR A 77 -7.21 14.37 12.71
N PRO A 78 -6.54 14.34 11.53
CA PRO A 78 -7.27 14.55 10.29
C PRO A 78 -8.33 13.45 10.10
N PRO A 79 -9.35 13.66 9.26
CA PRO A 79 -10.37 12.65 8.99
C PRO A 79 -9.74 11.31 8.58
N ILE A 80 -10.24 10.21 9.15
CA ILE A 80 -9.86 8.85 8.74
C ILE A 80 -11.00 8.30 7.90
N ILE A 81 -10.68 7.90 6.67
CA ILE A 81 -11.65 7.40 5.69
C ILE A 81 -11.27 5.96 5.34
N GLU A 82 -12.09 5.02 5.81
CA GLU A 82 -11.92 3.60 5.46
C GLU A 82 -12.45 3.34 4.05
N ASP A 83 -11.63 2.70 3.20
CA ASP A 83 -11.96 2.45 1.81
C ASP A 83 -11.52 1.05 1.37
N ALA A 84 -12.50 0.19 1.08
CA ALA A 84 -12.27 -1.19 0.63
C ALA A 84 -11.55 -1.27 -0.73
N ARG A 85 -11.56 -0.19 -1.53
CA ARG A 85 -10.88 -0.14 -2.82
C ARG A 85 -9.36 -0.21 -2.70
N VAL A 86 -8.80 0.09 -1.53
CA VAL A 86 -7.36 -0.02 -1.24
C VAL A 86 -7.00 -1.23 -0.38
N ARG A 87 -7.90 -2.23 -0.23
CA ARG A 87 -7.59 -3.54 0.35
C ARG A 87 -6.45 -4.25 -0.41
N GLU A 88 -5.80 -5.19 0.27
CA GLU A 88 -4.90 -6.14 -0.38
C GLU A 88 -5.62 -6.90 -1.50
N ARG A 89 -4.87 -7.40 -2.49
CA ARG A 89 -5.41 -8.31 -3.51
C ARG A 89 -5.99 -9.55 -2.83
N HIS A 90 -7.21 -9.95 -3.19
CA HIS A 90 -7.76 -11.21 -2.71
C HIS A 90 -7.02 -12.37 -3.35
N LEU A 91 -6.38 -13.20 -2.55
CA LEU A 91 -5.48 -14.24 -3.04
C LEU A 91 -6.10 -15.65 -3.02
N GLY A 92 -7.43 -15.73 -2.93
CA GLY A 92 -8.18 -16.97 -3.07
C GLY A 92 -7.66 -18.09 -2.17
N ALA A 93 -7.40 -19.25 -2.75
CA ALA A 93 -6.91 -20.44 -2.06
C ALA A 93 -5.52 -20.30 -1.39
N LEU A 94 -4.79 -19.21 -1.70
CA LEU A 94 -3.50 -18.95 -1.05
C LEU A 94 -3.66 -18.31 0.33
N GLN A 95 -4.81 -17.72 0.62
CA GLN A 95 -5.03 -17.02 1.90
C GLN A 95 -5.01 -18.00 3.08
N GLY A 96 -4.29 -17.64 4.13
CA GLY A 96 -4.07 -18.50 5.30
C GLY A 96 -2.97 -19.55 5.12
N MET A 97 -2.36 -19.67 3.94
CA MET A 97 -1.33 -20.66 3.66
C MET A 97 0.06 -20.13 4.06
N PRO A 98 0.88 -20.92 4.75
CA PRO A 98 2.30 -20.58 4.95
C PRO A 98 3.02 -20.41 3.62
N ALA A 99 3.78 -19.33 3.48
CA ALA A 99 4.45 -18.98 2.22
C ALA A 99 5.39 -20.10 1.69
N ARG A 100 6.00 -20.88 2.61
CA ARG A 100 6.86 -22.02 2.29
C ARG A 100 6.12 -23.18 1.60
N ASP A 101 4.82 -23.32 1.87
CA ASP A 101 4.02 -24.44 1.39
C ASP A 101 3.34 -24.16 0.04
N VAL A 102 3.23 -22.90 -0.35
CA VAL A 102 2.51 -22.43 -1.55
C VAL A 102 2.95 -23.15 -2.83
N SER A 103 4.25 -23.34 -3.03
CA SER A 103 4.78 -23.97 -4.26
C SER A 103 4.38 -25.42 -4.39
N ARG A 104 4.23 -26.13 -3.27
CA ARG A 104 3.90 -27.55 -3.20
C ARG A 104 2.40 -27.77 -3.12
N ALA A 105 1.71 -27.02 -2.25
CA ALA A 105 0.31 -27.26 -1.93
C ALA A 105 -0.67 -26.58 -2.90
N ALA A 106 -0.28 -25.49 -3.57
CA ALA A 106 -1.13 -24.73 -4.46
C ALA A 106 -0.37 -24.18 -5.69
N PRO A 107 0.25 -25.04 -6.51
CA PRO A 107 1.09 -24.60 -7.64
C PRO A 107 0.33 -23.77 -8.67
N GLU A 108 -0.92 -24.13 -8.99
CA GLU A 108 -1.77 -23.39 -9.93
C GLU A 108 -2.14 -21.99 -9.38
N ALA A 109 -2.56 -21.92 -8.12
CA ALA A 109 -2.87 -20.65 -7.47
C ALA A 109 -1.64 -19.74 -7.41
N ARG A 110 -0.46 -20.32 -7.15
CA ARG A 110 0.81 -19.58 -7.18
C ARG A 110 1.13 -19.07 -8.60
N ALA A 111 0.93 -19.90 -9.63
CA ALA A 111 1.15 -19.51 -11.01
C ALA A 111 0.24 -18.35 -11.41
N ALA A 112 -1.06 -18.42 -11.09
CA ALA A 112 -2.02 -17.34 -11.32
C ALA A 112 -1.65 -16.06 -10.56
N TRP A 113 -1.27 -16.16 -9.28
CA TRP A 113 -0.83 -15.02 -8.48
C TRP A 113 0.38 -14.29 -9.08
N LYS A 114 1.35 -15.05 -9.61
CA LYS A 114 2.59 -14.51 -10.19
C LYS A 114 2.47 -14.20 -11.68
N SER A 115 1.37 -14.53 -12.31
CA SER A 115 1.13 -14.30 -13.72
C SER A 115 1.24 -12.82 -14.10
N ARG A 116 1.71 -12.56 -15.32
CA ARG A 116 1.63 -11.24 -15.96
C ARG A 116 0.31 -11.01 -16.67
N ASP A 117 -0.48 -12.07 -16.88
CA ASP A 117 -1.81 -11.98 -17.44
C ASP A 117 -2.75 -11.25 -16.47
N MET A 118 -3.37 -10.21 -16.98
CA MET A 118 -4.27 -9.35 -16.21
C MET A 118 -5.55 -10.07 -15.77
N ASP A 119 -5.93 -11.12 -16.48
CA ASP A 119 -7.15 -11.87 -16.26
C ASP A 119 -6.92 -13.20 -15.54
N ALA A 120 -5.67 -13.54 -15.23
CA ALA A 120 -5.36 -14.72 -14.44
C ALA A 120 -5.97 -14.61 -13.03
N ARG A 121 -7.03 -15.38 -12.81
CA ARG A 121 -7.72 -15.46 -11.52
C ARG A 121 -7.03 -16.46 -10.59
N VAL A 122 -6.75 -16.02 -9.36
CA VAL A 122 -6.25 -16.94 -8.34
C VAL A 122 -7.40 -17.89 -7.94
N PRO A 123 -7.23 -19.23 -8.05
CA PRO A 123 -8.25 -20.21 -7.66
C PRO A 123 -8.79 -19.97 -6.24
N GLY A 124 -10.02 -20.40 -5.98
CA GLY A 124 -10.68 -20.20 -4.67
C GLY A 124 -11.26 -18.79 -4.51
N GLY A 125 -11.79 -18.19 -5.58
CA GLY A 125 -12.46 -16.88 -5.55
C GLY A 125 -11.51 -15.71 -5.45
N GLY A 126 -10.25 -15.90 -5.80
CA GLY A 126 -9.26 -14.82 -5.78
C GLY A 126 -9.52 -13.75 -6.85
N GLU A 127 -8.93 -12.59 -6.66
CA GLU A 127 -9.06 -11.41 -7.53
C GLU A 127 -8.09 -11.51 -8.72
N THR A 128 -8.55 -11.15 -9.92
CA THR A 128 -7.67 -10.92 -11.06
C THR A 128 -6.88 -9.62 -10.87
N TYR A 129 -5.83 -9.43 -11.68
CA TYR A 129 -5.10 -8.17 -11.63
C TYR A 129 -5.92 -7.02 -12.24
N ARG A 130 -6.82 -7.32 -13.19
CA ARG A 130 -7.76 -6.35 -13.80
C ARG A 130 -8.79 -5.84 -12.80
N GLU A 131 -9.31 -6.71 -11.92
CA GLU A 131 -10.23 -6.30 -10.85
C GLU A 131 -9.53 -5.40 -9.82
N LEU A 132 -8.32 -5.76 -9.40
CA LEU A 132 -7.48 -4.88 -8.58
C LEU A 132 -7.25 -3.52 -9.25
N ASP A 133 -6.89 -3.51 -10.54
CA ASP A 133 -6.70 -2.28 -11.33
C ASP A 133 -7.96 -1.41 -11.35
N ALA A 134 -9.10 -2.01 -11.57
CA ALA A 134 -10.37 -1.28 -11.65
C ALA A 134 -10.73 -0.58 -10.34
N ARG A 135 -10.61 -1.28 -9.18
CA ARG A 135 -10.96 -0.69 -7.87
C ARG A 135 -9.95 0.37 -7.43
N VAL A 136 -8.65 0.16 -7.65
CA VAL A 136 -7.64 1.17 -7.27
C VAL A 136 -7.76 2.41 -8.15
N ARG A 137 -8.05 2.26 -9.45
CA ARG A 137 -8.37 3.39 -10.32
C ARG A 137 -9.60 4.15 -9.88
N SER A 138 -10.64 3.44 -9.42
CA SER A 138 -11.85 4.08 -8.88
C SER A 138 -11.52 4.92 -7.65
N PHE A 139 -10.66 4.43 -6.76
CA PHE A 139 -10.15 5.19 -5.62
C PHE A 139 -9.43 6.47 -6.07
N PHE A 140 -8.52 6.38 -7.02
CA PHE A 140 -7.85 7.58 -7.53
C PHE A 140 -8.80 8.59 -8.15
N ARG A 141 -9.82 8.15 -8.89
CA ARG A 141 -10.84 9.06 -9.45
C ARG A 141 -11.58 9.84 -8.38
N SER A 142 -11.91 9.21 -7.24
CA SER A 142 -12.55 9.94 -6.13
C SER A 142 -11.60 10.97 -5.53
N LEU A 143 -10.32 10.67 -5.36
CA LEU A 143 -9.34 11.65 -4.86
C LEU A 143 -9.21 12.86 -5.79
N ILE A 144 -9.19 12.63 -7.11
CA ILE A 144 -9.14 13.71 -8.11
C ILE A 144 -10.39 14.58 -8.08
N ALA A 145 -11.54 14.02 -7.75
CA ALA A 145 -12.79 14.77 -7.67
C ALA A 145 -12.88 15.59 -6.38
N GLU A 146 -12.23 15.16 -5.31
CA GLU A 146 -12.34 15.70 -3.96
C GLU A 146 -11.23 16.70 -3.60
N TYR A 147 -10.01 16.48 -4.10
CA TYR A 147 -8.82 17.27 -3.74
C TYR A 147 -8.25 18.07 -4.90
N GLU A 148 -7.56 19.16 -4.55
CA GLU A 148 -6.94 20.08 -5.51
C GLU A 148 -5.42 19.90 -5.61
N ASP A 149 -4.79 20.67 -6.49
CA ASP A 149 -3.32 20.72 -6.60
C ASP A 149 -2.72 21.31 -5.31
N GLY A 150 -1.67 20.65 -4.84
CA GLY A 150 -1.04 20.99 -3.58
C GLY A 150 -1.66 20.31 -2.35
N ASP A 151 -2.87 19.77 -2.45
CA ASP A 151 -3.41 18.94 -1.39
C ASP A 151 -2.61 17.65 -1.23
N LYS A 152 -2.48 17.20 0.01
CA LYS A 152 -1.80 15.96 0.36
C LYS A 152 -2.74 15.04 1.13
N VAL A 153 -2.77 13.77 0.77
CA VAL A 153 -3.48 12.74 1.52
C VAL A 153 -2.56 11.57 1.81
N ILE A 154 -2.73 10.92 2.94
CA ILE A 154 -2.04 9.67 3.27
C ILE A 154 -2.98 8.52 2.97
N CYS A 155 -2.45 7.42 2.43
CA CYS A 155 -3.21 6.19 2.18
C CYS A 155 -2.48 4.98 2.76
N VAL A 156 -2.99 4.42 3.85
CA VAL A 156 -2.45 3.20 4.44
C VAL A 156 -3.03 1.98 3.75
N THR A 157 -2.15 1.19 3.14
CA THR A 157 -2.53 0.08 2.28
C THR A 157 -1.58 -1.12 2.40
N HIS A 158 -1.50 -1.95 1.37
CA HIS A 158 -0.87 -3.28 1.37
C HIS A 158 0.12 -3.47 0.23
N GLY A 159 0.89 -4.55 0.31
CA GLY A 159 1.90 -4.89 -0.67
C GLY A 159 1.39 -5.09 -2.10
N GLY A 160 0.19 -5.65 -2.27
CA GLY A 160 -0.39 -5.85 -3.61
C GLY A 160 -0.79 -4.54 -4.29
N VAL A 161 -1.37 -3.59 -3.56
CA VAL A 161 -1.68 -2.24 -4.08
C VAL A 161 -0.40 -1.49 -4.44
N LEU A 162 0.63 -1.56 -3.58
CA LEU A 162 1.93 -0.96 -3.88
C LEU A 162 2.60 -1.64 -5.08
N GLY A 163 2.46 -2.96 -5.22
CA GLY A 163 2.88 -3.69 -6.41
C GLY A 163 2.16 -3.25 -7.69
N TRP A 164 0.87 -2.93 -7.58
CA TRP A 164 0.10 -2.34 -8.66
C TRP A 164 0.62 -0.95 -9.03
N LEU A 165 0.83 -0.06 -8.05
CA LEU A 165 1.43 1.24 -8.27
C LEU A 165 2.77 1.12 -9.00
N ARG A 166 3.66 0.23 -8.54
CA ARG A 166 4.95 -0.01 -9.16
C ARG A 166 4.83 -0.34 -10.65
N ARG A 167 3.91 -1.22 -11.03
CA ARG A 167 3.68 -1.57 -12.44
C ARG A 167 3.18 -0.38 -13.25
N ARG A 168 2.28 0.41 -12.68
CA ARG A 168 1.72 1.61 -13.34
C ARG A 168 2.77 2.71 -13.52
N GLY A 169 3.62 2.94 -12.54
CA GLY A 169 4.66 3.95 -12.63
C GLY A 169 5.79 3.63 -13.57
N ALA A 170 6.05 2.35 -13.79
CA ALA A 170 6.98 1.91 -14.82
C ALA A 170 6.44 2.17 -16.23
N ASN A 171 5.11 2.29 -16.39
CA ASN A 171 4.44 2.58 -17.66
C ASN A 171 4.94 1.71 -18.83
N GLY A 172 5.16 0.40 -18.57
CA GLY A 172 5.72 -0.55 -19.54
C GLY A 172 7.25 -0.52 -19.69
N ASP A 173 7.94 0.41 -19.05
CA ASP A 173 9.41 0.46 -19.05
C ASP A 173 9.97 -0.59 -18.08
N GLU A 174 10.50 -1.68 -18.64
CA GLU A 174 11.07 -2.77 -17.85
C GLU A 174 12.32 -2.36 -17.06
N LYS A 175 13.14 -1.43 -17.56
CA LYS A 175 14.32 -0.93 -16.85
C LYS A 175 13.90 -0.18 -15.60
N LYS A 176 12.92 0.73 -15.73
CA LYS A 176 12.31 1.44 -14.61
C LYS A 176 11.67 0.47 -13.62
N LEU A 177 10.93 -0.52 -14.13
CA LEU A 177 10.30 -1.56 -13.31
C LEU A 177 11.33 -2.37 -12.51
N CYS A 178 12.47 -2.69 -13.11
CA CYS A 178 13.56 -3.40 -12.44
C CYS A 178 14.28 -2.53 -11.40
N ALA A 179 14.45 -1.24 -11.66
CA ALA A 179 15.07 -0.29 -10.74
C ALA A 179 14.22 -0.08 -9.46
N MET A 180 12.89 -0.21 -9.57
CA MET A 180 12.01 -0.10 -8.41
C MET A 180 12.03 -1.39 -7.58
N ARG A 181 12.38 -1.29 -6.29
CA ARG A 181 12.40 -2.44 -5.37
C ARG A 181 11.11 -3.26 -5.45
N ARG A 182 11.23 -4.60 -5.54
CA ARG A 182 10.07 -5.50 -5.60
C ARG A 182 9.39 -5.69 -4.25
N GLY A 183 10.13 -5.67 -3.17
CA GLY A 183 9.59 -5.82 -1.82
C GLY A 183 9.43 -4.45 -1.17
N VAL A 184 8.21 -4.09 -0.82
CA VAL A 184 7.93 -2.91 -0.02
C VAL A 184 7.80 -3.36 1.42
N GLY A 185 8.72 -2.95 2.31
CA GLY A 185 8.69 -3.29 3.74
C GLY A 185 7.47 -2.71 4.47
N ASN A 186 7.21 -3.19 5.69
CA ASN A 186 6.21 -2.56 6.54
C ASN A 186 6.60 -1.09 6.81
N LEU A 187 5.62 -0.20 6.85
CA LEU A 187 5.80 1.25 6.99
C LEU A 187 6.65 1.93 5.92
N ALA A 188 7.00 1.23 4.83
CA ALA A 188 7.65 1.87 3.71
C ALA A 188 6.69 2.83 3.01
N GLU A 189 7.22 3.98 2.62
CA GLU A 189 6.52 5.07 1.97
C GLU A 189 6.71 5.04 0.46
N CYS A 190 5.64 5.38 -0.26
CA CYS A 190 5.68 5.67 -1.69
C CYS A 190 4.89 6.96 -1.94
N VAL A 191 5.56 8.03 -2.34
CA VAL A 191 4.90 9.31 -2.66
C VAL A 191 4.62 9.37 -4.15
N VAL A 192 3.35 9.60 -4.48
CA VAL A 192 2.85 9.57 -5.86
C VAL A 192 2.08 10.84 -6.16
N ARG A 193 2.47 11.56 -7.20
CA ARG A 193 1.61 12.52 -7.88
C ARG A 193 0.86 11.83 -9.00
N VAL A 194 -0.44 12.02 -9.00
CA VAL A 194 -1.29 11.48 -10.05
C VAL A 194 -1.52 12.58 -11.07
N ASN A 195 -1.21 12.36 -12.34
CA ASN A 195 -1.48 13.31 -13.42
C ASN A 195 -2.55 12.72 -14.34
N ALA A 196 -3.63 13.47 -14.56
CA ALA A 196 -4.54 13.16 -15.65
C ALA A 196 -3.85 13.55 -16.97
N ALA A 197 -3.75 12.61 -17.89
CA ALA A 197 -3.31 12.91 -19.25
C ALA A 197 -4.51 13.41 -20.07
N ASP A 198 -4.23 14.19 -21.13
CA ASP A 198 -5.26 14.80 -21.99
C ASP A 198 -6.16 13.77 -22.71
N ASP A 199 -5.70 12.53 -22.80
CA ASP A 199 -6.43 11.37 -23.35
C ASP A 199 -7.32 10.65 -22.32
N GLY A 200 -7.49 11.21 -21.11
CA GLY A 200 -8.20 10.59 -20.00
C GLY A 200 -7.45 9.42 -19.33
N ALA A 201 -6.25 9.13 -19.79
CA ALA A 201 -5.37 8.16 -19.13
C ALA A 201 -4.74 8.77 -17.87
N TRP A 202 -4.27 7.91 -16.99
CA TRP A 202 -3.61 8.32 -15.77
C TRP A 202 -2.12 8.05 -15.86
N ARG A 203 -1.34 8.98 -15.37
CA ARG A 203 0.09 8.82 -15.19
C ARG A 203 0.43 9.07 -13.73
N CYS A 204 1.22 8.17 -13.15
CA CYS A 204 1.75 8.33 -11.81
C CYS A 204 3.19 8.82 -11.93
N ALA A 205 3.46 10.00 -11.38
CA ALA A 205 4.82 10.47 -11.15
C ALA A 205 5.20 10.11 -9.71
N TYR A 206 6.32 9.39 -9.55
CA TYR A 206 6.82 9.00 -8.23
C TYR A 206 7.85 10.00 -7.77
N GLU A 207 7.64 10.57 -6.59
CA GLU A 207 8.64 11.37 -5.89
C GLU A 207 9.56 10.45 -5.08
N THR A 208 8.98 9.46 -4.38
CA THR A 208 9.73 8.42 -3.66
C THR A 208 9.13 7.04 -3.90
N TRP A 209 9.95 6.00 -3.78
CA TRP A 209 9.51 4.62 -3.90
C TRP A 209 10.12 3.74 -2.83
N ALA A 210 9.26 3.04 -2.07
CA ALA A 210 9.63 2.06 -1.04
C ALA A 210 10.69 2.60 -0.07
N CYS A 211 10.59 3.89 0.27
CA CYS A 211 11.50 4.54 1.22
C CYS A 211 11.21 4.02 2.63
N GLY A 212 12.23 3.51 3.30
CA GLY A 212 12.16 3.01 4.68
C GLY A 212 12.40 4.09 5.73
N LYS A 213 12.43 5.37 5.34
CA LYS A 213 12.87 6.50 6.18
C LYS A 213 12.23 6.54 7.57
N PHE A 214 10.96 6.15 7.69
CA PHE A 214 10.26 6.19 8.98
C PHE A 214 10.86 5.22 10.00
N LEU A 215 11.36 4.07 9.57
CA LEU A 215 12.04 3.13 10.47
C LEU A 215 13.54 3.46 10.61
N GLU A 216 14.17 3.97 9.56
CA GLU A 216 15.57 4.37 9.58
C GLU A 216 15.81 5.56 10.52
N GLU A 217 14.98 6.61 10.44
CA GLU A 217 15.06 7.77 11.34
C GLU A 217 14.80 7.39 12.80
N THR A 218 13.93 6.38 13.04
CA THR A 218 13.69 5.90 14.42
C THR A 218 14.82 5.01 14.94
N ALA A 219 15.61 4.37 14.10
CA ALA A 219 16.79 3.63 14.48
C ALA A 219 17.93 4.59 14.89
N LEU A 220 18.17 5.63 14.09
CA LEU A 220 19.18 6.66 14.39
C LEU A 220 18.90 7.38 15.73
N ALA A 221 17.61 7.65 16.04
CA ALA A 221 17.23 8.28 17.29
C ALA A 221 17.41 7.37 18.54
N ALA A 222 17.55 6.06 18.36
CA ALA A 222 17.76 5.11 19.46
C ALA A 222 19.25 4.96 19.83
N ASP A 223 20.15 5.33 18.93
CA ASP A 223 21.59 5.28 19.16
C ASP A 223 22.14 6.56 19.84
N ASP A 224 21.29 7.59 20.00
CA ASP A 224 21.63 8.88 20.64
C ASP A 224 21.19 8.97 22.12
N VAL A 225 20.83 7.83 22.79
CA VAL A 225 20.39 7.83 24.21
C VAL A 225 21.32 7.02 25.10
#